data_582706dbcf91d00a0872b78236db41d5
#
_entry.id   582706dbcf91d00a0872b78236db41d5
#
_cell.length_a   1.000
_cell.length_b   1.000
_cell.length_c   1.000
_cell.angle_alpha   90.00
_cell.angle_beta   90.00
_cell.angle_gamma   90.00
#
_symmetry.space_group_name_H-M   'P 1'
#
loop_
_entity.id
_entity.type
_entity.pdbx_description
1 polymer ?
#
loop_
_entity_poly.entity_id
_entity_poly.type
_entity_poly.pdbx_seq_one_letter_code
_entity_poly.pdbx_strand_id
1 'polypeptide(L)'
;MPLFGIIRDSPLITMAQREARRFQRMGRVRTPRLSAGSGLGVSFGNTRIVFRKTTLDFTLNSPYGPVGRHMYVRGRAIVAAAKAQVGVDTGRLKTSIGMSQSRAVYGQSMTIGSPLRYALAHHEGTRPHIITPNRAEVLRFSSRGRIVYTRSVRHPGTKPNKFLADNLYLIR
;
A
#
# COMPACT_ATOMS: atom_id res chain seq x y z
N MET A 1 16.96 12.09 -16.29
CA MET A 1 15.66 12.18 -16.98
C MET A 1 14.66 11.37 -16.18
N PRO A 2 13.65 11.96 -15.55
CA PRO A 2 12.61 11.24 -14.83
C PRO A 2 11.45 10.94 -15.77
N LEU A 3 11.13 9.66 -15.96
CA LEU A 3 9.92 9.21 -16.64
C LEU A 3 8.76 9.18 -15.62
N PHE A 4 8.07 10.29 -15.47
CA PHE A 4 6.73 10.31 -14.89
C PHE A 4 5.72 9.98 -15.98
N GLY A 5 5.37 8.70 -16.12
CA GLY A 5 4.21 8.27 -16.90
C GLY A 5 2.93 8.68 -16.18
N ILE A 6 2.24 9.67 -16.71
CA ILE A 6 0.90 10.09 -16.26
C ILE A 6 -0.08 8.98 -16.60
N ILE A 7 -0.58 8.28 -15.59
CA ILE A 7 -1.70 7.34 -15.73
C ILE A 7 -2.98 8.17 -15.93
N ARG A 8 -3.28 8.51 -17.20
CA ARG A 8 -4.47 9.30 -17.55
C ARG A 8 -5.74 8.47 -17.81
N ASP A 9 -5.63 7.14 -17.91
CA ASP A 9 -6.74 6.29 -18.32
C ASP A 9 -6.96 5.12 -17.37
N SER A 10 -7.31 5.39 -16.10
CA SER A 10 -7.83 4.32 -15.26
C SER A 10 -9.36 4.22 -15.49
N PRO A 11 -9.92 3.00 -15.66
CA PRO A 11 -11.35 2.80 -15.88
C PRO A 11 -12.22 3.33 -14.73
N LEU A 12 -11.66 3.51 -13.53
CA LEU A 12 -12.34 4.09 -12.36
C LEU A 12 -12.57 5.60 -12.51
N ILE A 13 -11.65 6.34 -13.14
CA ILE A 13 -11.80 7.78 -13.41
C ILE A 13 -12.89 8.01 -14.45
N THR A 14 -12.97 7.16 -15.46
CA THR A 14 -14.02 7.24 -16.51
C THR A 14 -15.40 6.91 -15.96
N MET A 15 -15.54 6.00 -15.00
CA MET A 15 -16.82 5.73 -14.33
C MET A 15 -17.28 6.90 -13.46
N ALA A 16 -16.42 7.45 -12.63
CA ALA A 16 -16.75 8.62 -11.80
C ALA A 16 -17.14 9.84 -12.67
N GLN A 17 -16.49 10.07 -13.81
CA GLN A 17 -16.84 11.13 -14.75
C GLN A 17 -18.16 10.86 -15.47
N ARG A 18 -18.51 9.60 -15.80
CA ARG A 18 -19.80 9.23 -16.39
C ARG A 18 -20.94 9.40 -15.39
N GLU A 19 -20.77 9.04 -14.15
CA GLU A 19 -21.77 9.25 -13.11
C GLU A 19 -21.97 10.75 -12.81
N ALA A 20 -20.90 11.54 -12.73
CA ALA A 20 -21.00 12.99 -12.57
C ALA A 20 -21.79 13.65 -13.71
N ARG A 21 -21.60 13.21 -14.97
CA ARG A 21 -22.39 13.69 -16.12
C ARG A 21 -23.85 13.22 -16.10
N ARG A 22 -24.13 12.07 -15.51
CA ARG A 22 -25.50 11.54 -15.33
C ARG A 22 -26.27 12.36 -14.29
N PHE A 23 -25.63 12.77 -13.20
CA PHE A 23 -26.18 13.67 -12.20
C PHE A 23 -26.43 15.10 -12.75
N GLN A 24 -25.59 15.59 -13.64
CA GLN A 24 -25.80 16.89 -14.31
C GLN A 24 -27.01 16.91 -15.25
N ARG A 25 -27.47 15.76 -15.76
CA ARG A 25 -28.65 15.64 -16.63
C ARG A 25 -29.99 15.49 -15.90
N MET A 26 -29.97 15.17 -14.63
CA MET A 26 -31.18 15.10 -13.79
C MET A 26 -31.50 16.50 -13.24
N GLY A 27 -32.14 17.31 -14.04
CA GLY A 27 -32.88 18.54 -13.72
C GLY A 27 -32.26 19.46 -12.65
N ARG A 28 -32.18 20.75 -12.95
CA ARG A 28 -31.70 21.86 -12.10
C ARG A 28 -31.92 21.62 -10.57
N VAL A 29 -31.06 20.87 -9.96
CA VAL A 29 -30.86 20.93 -8.51
C VAL A 29 -30.19 22.27 -8.26
N ARG A 30 -30.90 23.21 -7.62
CA ARG A 30 -30.31 24.47 -7.15
C ARG A 30 -29.06 24.11 -6.38
N THR A 31 -27.91 24.51 -6.93
CA THR A 31 -26.62 24.32 -6.22
C THR A 31 -26.74 24.99 -4.85
N PRO A 32 -26.50 24.26 -3.76
CA PRO A 32 -26.57 24.86 -2.44
C PRO A 32 -25.53 25.99 -2.35
N ARG A 33 -25.96 27.19 -1.94
CA ARG A 33 -25.03 28.31 -1.69
C ARG A 33 -24.13 27.89 -0.52
N LEU A 34 -22.86 27.69 -0.79
CA LEU A 34 -21.83 27.53 0.22
C LEU A 34 -21.69 28.88 0.96
N SER A 35 -22.24 28.98 2.16
CA SER A 35 -21.96 30.13 3.02
C SER A 35 -20.52 30.05 3.51
N ALA A 36 -19.78 31.15 3.37
CA ALA A 36 -18.37 31.29 3.80
C ALA A 36 -18.22 31.40 5.34
N GLY A 37 -18.96 30.61 6.10
CA GLY A 37 -18.75 30.42 7.52
C GLY A 37 -17.99 29.12 7.74
N SER A 38 -17.29 28.98 8.86
CA SER A 38 -16.35 27.93 9.25
C SER A 38 -16.87 26.46 9.21
N GLY A 39 -17.86 26.14 8.39
CA GLY A 39 -18.41 24.79 8.18
C GLY A 39 -19.05 24.63 6.80
N LEU A 40 -18.88 23.45 6.20
CA LEU A 40 -19.62 23.02 5.01
C LEU A 40 -21.07 22.75 5.41
N GLY A 41 -22.02 23.61 5.00
CA GLY A 41 -23.45 23.44 5.27
C GLY A 41 -24.22 23.11 4.00
N VAL A 42 -25.08 22.10 4.02
CA VAL A 42 -26.04 21.76 2.97
C VAL A 42 -27.44 21.95 3.51
N SER A 43 -28.29 22.72 2.80
CA SER A 43 -29.69 22.97 3.18
C SER A 43 -30.64 22.27 2.23
N PHE A 44 -31.56 21.50 2.77
CA PHE A 44 -32.67 20.87 2.06
C PHE A 44 -33.98 21.32 2.71
N GLY A 45 -34.73 22.20 2.07
CA GLY A 45 -35.95 22.77 2.63
C GLY A 45 -35.68 23.45 4.00
N ASN A 46 -36.38 23.04 5.05
CA ASN A 46 -36.19 23.55 6.41
C ASN A 46 -35.09 22.87 7.20
N THR A 47 -34.39 21.89 6.62
CA THR A 47 -33.31 21.19 7.31
C THR A 47 -31.95 21.71 6.85
N ARG A 48 -31.09 22.08 7.80
CA ARG A 48 -29.71 22.50 7.56
C ARG A 48 -28.75 21.51 8.19
N ILE A 49 -27.93 20.86 7.37
CA ILE A 49 -26.83 20.00 7.81
C ILE A 49 -25.54 20.82 7.80
N VAL A 50 -24.91 20.97 8.95
CA VAL A 50 -23.66 21.72 9.10
C VAL A 50 -22.53 20.73 9.46
N PHE A 51 -21.55 20.59 8.58
CA PHE A 51 -20.34 19.84 8.86
C PHE A 51 -19.27 20.76 9.46
N ARG A 52 -18.83 20.46 10.67
CA ARG A 52 -17.71 21.19 11.28
C ARG A 52 -16.39 20.68 10.66
N LYS A 53 -15.67 21.56 9.98
CA LYS A 53 -14.41 21.25 9.31
C LYS A 53 -13.39 20.59 10.26
N THR A 54 -13.27 21.09 11.47
CA THR A 54 -12.37 20.55 12.51
C THR A 54 -12.70 19.12 12.89
N THR A 55 -14.00 18.80 13.05
CA THR A 55 -14.45 17.44 13.36
C THR A 55 -14.22 16.48 12.20
N LEU A 56 -14.49 16.92 10.97
CA LEU A 56 -14.22 16.13 9.76
C LEU A 56 -12.73 15.89 9.57
N ASP A 57 -11.92 16.93 9.75
CA ASP A 57 -10.46 16.82 9.62
C ASP A 57 -9.88 15.88 10.69
N PHE A 58 -10.33 15.97 11.93
CA PHE A 58 -9.96 15.02 12.97
C PHE A 58 -10.39 13.58 12.62
N THR A 59 -11.61 13.39 12.16
CA THR A 59 -12.16 12.06 11.86
C THR A 59 -11.44 11.39 10.70
N LEU A 60 -11.20 12.13 9.61
CA LEU A 60 -10.69 11.60 8.35
C LEU A 60 -9.16 11.68 8.22
N ASN A 61 -8.56 12.77 8.74
CA ASN A 61 -7.16 13.10 8.47
C ASN A 61 -6.23 12.92 9.68
N SER A 62 -6.78 12.70 10.89
CA SER A 62 -5.96 12.48 12.07
C SER A 62 -5.61 10.99 12.24
N PRO A 63 -4.32 10.63 12.46
CA PRO A 63 -3.94 9.25 12.80
C PRO A 63 -4.57 8.77 14.12
N TYR A 64 -4.93 9.70 14.99
CA TYR A 64 -5.61 9.43 16.27
C TYR A 64 -7.14 9.45 16.16
N GLY A 65 -7.69 9.88 15.03
CA GLY A 65 -9.12 9.85 14.75
C GLY A 65 -9.67 8.45 14.54
N PRO A 66 -11.00 8.30 14.46
CA PRO A 66 -11.65 7.00 14.29
C PRO A 66 -11.11 6.22 13.07
N VAL A 67 -10.99 6.89 11.92
CA VAL A 67 -10.48 6.27 10.68
C VAL A 67 -9.02 5.87 10.84
N GLY A 68 -8.18 6.76 11.38
CA GLY A 68 -6.75 6.47 11.58
C GLY A 68 -6.52 5.29 12.52
N ARG A 69 -7.24 5.23 13.63
CA ARG A 69 -7.18 4.10 14.57
C ARG A 69 -7.66 2.79 13.96
N HIS A 70 -8.74 2.84 13.18
CA HIS A 70 -9.23 1.65 12.47
C HIS A 70 -8.20 1.10 11.48
N MET A 71 -7.60 1.98 10.67
CA MET A 71 -6.51 1.60 9.76
C MET A 71 -5.32 1.02 10.52
N TYR A 72 -4.94 1.62 11.64
CA TYR A 72 -3.82 1.15 12.46
C TYR A 72 -4.02 -0.28 12.97
N VAL A 73 -5.20 -0.58 13.52
CA VAL A 73 -5.54 -1.92 14.02
C VAL A 73 -5.46 -2.96 12.91
N ARG A 74 -6.05 -2.67 11.74
CA ARG A 74 -6.01 -3.56 10.58
C ARG A 74 -4.61 -3.69 10.01
N GLY A 75 -3.84 -2.61 9.93
CA GLY A 75 -2.44 -2.65 9.51
C GLY A 75 -1.58 -3.53 10.41
N ARG A 76 -1.78 -3.47 11.73
CA ARG A 76 -1.09 -4.37 12.67
C ARG A 76 -1.44 -5.84 12.44
N ALA A 77 -2.69 -6.15 12.14
CA ALA A 77 -3.12 -7.52 11.82
C ALA A 77 -2.40 -8.05 10.57
N ILE A 78 -2.32 -7.23 9.50
CA ILE A 78 -1.60 -7.58 8.27
C ILE A 78 -0.10 -7.79 8.55
N VAL A 79 0.53 -6.88 9.30
CA VAL A 79 1.95 -7.01 9.66
C VAL A 79 2.20 -8.29 10.46
N ALA A 80 1.33 -8.63 11.41
CA ALA A 80 1.44 -9.86 12.19
C ALA A 80 1.32 -11.11 11.30
N ALA A 81 0.31 -11.15 10.43
CA ALA A 81 0.09 -12.26 9.49
C ALA A 81 1.26 -12.41 8.49
N ALA A 82 1.74 -11.28 7.93
CA ALA A 82 2.89 -11.28 7.04
C ALA A 82 4.17 -11.79 7.73
N LYS A 83 4.39 -11.40 8.98
CA LYS A 83 5.52 -11.90 9.81
C LYS A 83 5.40 -13.39 10.15
N ALA A 84 4.19 -13.92 10.22
CA ALA A 84 3.97 -15.35 10.45
C ALA A 84 4.22 -16.18 9.18
N GLN A 85 3.85 -15.64 8.02
CA GLN A 85 3.96 -16.33 6.72
C GLN A 85 5.37 -16.26 6.13
N VAL A 86 6.13 -15.18 6.40
CA VAL A 86 7.47 -15.00 5.82
C VAL A 86 8.42 -16.08 6.31
N GLY A 87 9.17 -16.70 5.38
CA GLY A 87 10.23 -17.66 5.68
C GLY A 87 11.34 -17.02 6.51
N VAL A 88 11.84 -17.76 7.51
CA VAL A 88 12.87 -17.29 8.44
C VAL A 88 14.18 -18.02 8.17
N ASP A 89 15.20 -17.28 7.74
CA ASP A 89 16.61 -17.70 7.75
C ASP A 89 17.32 -16.99 8.93
N THR A 90 17.73 -15.75 8.73
CA THR A 90 18.36 -14.92 9.78
C THR A 90 17.35 -14.10 10.59
N GLY A 91 16.08 -14.10 10.21
CA GLY A 91 15.03 -13.29 10.82
C GLY A 91 15.02 -11.82 10.39
N ARG A 92 16.00 -11.34 9.63
CA ARG A 92 16.12 -9.92 9.21
C ARG A 92 14.91 -9.45 8.41
N LEU A 93 14.39 -10.28 7.49
CA LEU A 93 13.20 -9.93 6.72
C LEU A 93 11.98 -9.83 7.63
N LYS A 94 11.76 -10.81 8.48
CA LYS A 94 10.66 -10.83 9.45
C LYS A 94 10.65 -9.60 10.36
N THR A 95 11.79 -9.19 10.89
CA THR A 95 11.90 -8.00 11.75
C THR A 95 11.72 -6.71 11.01
N SER A 96 12.13 -6.64 9.75
CA SER A 96 12.04 -5.43 8.90
C SER A 96 10.65 -5.13 8.38
N ILE A 97 9.71 -6.08 8.40
CA ILE A 97 8.32 -5.83 8.01
C ILE A 97 7.69 -4.89 9.02
N GLY A 98 7.24 -3.74 8.53
CA GLY A 98 6.64 -2.70 9.34
C GLY A 98 5.50 -2.01 8.62
N MET A 99 4.92 -1.03 9.29
CA MET A 99 3.91 -0.15 8.71
C MET A 99 4.23 1.30 9.04
N SER A 100 3.85 2.20 8.14
CA SER A 100 3.91 3.64 8.29
C SER A 100 2.57 4.24 7.92
N GLN A 101 2.09 5.17 8.73
CA GLN A 101 0.87 5.91 8.47
C GLN A 101 1.23 7.35 8.16
N SER A 102 0.63 7.89 7.11
CA SER A 102 0.87 9.26 6.65
C SER A 102 -0.44 9.92 6.22
N ARG A 103 -0.45 11.24 6.22
CA ARG A 103 -1.55 12.02 5.65
C ARG A 103 -1.48 11.95 4.14
N ALA A 104 -2.61 11.63 3.50
CA ALA A 104 -2.79 11.71 2.06
C ALA A 104 -3.52 13.00 1.67
N VAL A 105 -3.62 13.30 0.37
CA VAL A 105 -4.35 14.47 -0.14
C VAL A 105 -5.82 14.43 0.31
N TYR A 106 -6.41 13.25 0.30
CA TYR A 106 -7.79 13.01 0.76
C TYR A 106 -7.78 11.92 1.83
N GLY A 107 -7.60 12.30 3.10
CA GLY A 107 -7.67 11.37 4.22
C GLY A 107 -6.30 10.86 4.67
N GLN A 108 -6.23 9.58 4.99
CA GLN A 108 -5.05 8.89 5.50
C GLN A 108 -4.53 7.84 4.53
N SER A 109 -3.24 7.62 4.55
CA SER A 109 -2.55 6.56 3.82
C SER A 109 -1.78 5.69 4.80
N MET A 110 -1.77 4.38 4.54
CA MET A 110 -0.95 3.43 5.27
C MET A 110 -0.11 2.63 4.30
N THR A 111 1.19 2.59 4.54
CA THR A 111 2.15 1.78 3.79
C THR A 111 2.63 0.64 4.67
N ILE A 112 2.55 -0.59 4.17
CA ILE A 112 3.01 -1.80 4.85
C ILE A 112 4.05 -2.46 3.95
N GLY A 113 5.21 -2.81 4.50
CA GLY A 113 6.28 -3.40 3.71
C GLY A 113 7.58 -3.59 4.46
N SER A 114 8.62 -3.87 3.71
CA SER A 114 9.99 -4.00 4.20
C SER A 114 10.92 -3.11 3.36
N PRO A 115 11.88 -2.39 3.98
CA PRO A 115 12.87 -1.60 3.26
C PRO A 115 13.99 -2.45 2.63
N LEU A 116 14.01 -3.75 2.85
CA LEU A 116 15.06 -4.64 2.36
C LEU A 116 14.89 -4.93 0.88
N ARG A 117 15.95 -4.71 0.10
CA ARG A 117 15.92 -4.91 -1.36
C ARG A 117 15.52 -6.32 -1.79
N TYR A 118 15.94 -7.33 -1.03
CA TYR A 118 15.61 -8.73 -1.34
C TYR A 118 14.18 -9.14 -0.95
N ALA A 119 13.47 -8.28 -0.19
CA ALA A 119 12.07 -8.54 0.19
C ALA A 119 11.17 -8.74 -1.03
N LEU A 120 11.40 -7.96 -2.10
CA LEU A 120 10.68 -8.10 -3.36
C LEU A 120 10.94 -9.44 -4.02
N ALA A 121 12.21 -9.86 -4.10
CA ALA A 121 12.60 -11.15 -4.67
C ALA A 121 12.02 -12.34 -3.87
N HIS A 122 11.89 -12.19 -2.55
CA HIS A 122 11.24 -13.20 -1.71
C HIS A 122 9.72 -13.22 -1.93
N HIS A 123 9.09 -12.06 -2.09
CA HIS A 123 7.65 -11.92 -2.29
C HIS A 123 7.21 -12.43 -3.67
N GLU A 124 7.87 -11.99 -4.75
CA GLU A 124 7.52 -12.33 -6.14
C GLU A 124 8.22 -13.60 -6.65
N GLY A 125 9.20 -14.11 -5.90
CA GLY A 125 10.08 -15.14 -6.37
C GLY A 125 11.11 -14.64 -7.39
N THR A 126 11.97 -15.54 -7.83
CA THR A 126 12.99 -15.24 -8.86
C THR A 126 12.96 -16.27 -9.97
N ARG A 127 13.18 -15.82 -11.20
CA ARG A 127 13.37 -16.73 -12.33
C ARG A 127 14.72 -17.46 -12.23
N PRO A 128 14.89 -18.61 -12.90
CA PRO A 128 16.19 -19.24 -13.02
C PRO A 128 17.24 -18.25 -13.58
N HIS A 129 18.40 -18.19 -12.93
CA HIS A 129 19.48 -17.29 -13.33
C HIS A 129 20.84 -17.88 -12.98
N ILE A 130 21.90 -17.32 -13.58
CA ILE A 130 23.27 -17.69 -13.29
C ILE A 130 23.83 -16.70 -12.28
N ILE A 131 24.40 -17.21 -11.20
CA ILE A 131 25.12 -16.42 -10.20
C ILE A 131 26.60 -16.51 -10.50
N THR A 132 27.23 -15.35 -10.66
CA THR A 132 28.68 -15.19 -10.81
C THR A 132 29.24 -14.34 -9.67
N PRO A 133 30.50 -14.54 -9.27
CA PRO A 133 31.13 -13.71 -8.26
C PRO A 133 31.29 -12.26 -8.79
N ASN A 134 31.09 -11.28 -7.91
CA ASN A 134 31.19 -9.86 -8.28
C ASN A 134 32.53 -9.22 -7.89
N ARG A 135 33.14 -9.66 -6.77
CA ARG A 135 34.41 -9.11 -6.25
C ARG A 135 35.47 -10.16 -5.97
N ALA A 136 35.13 -11.42 -6.04
CA ALA A 136 36.01 -12.56 -5.83
C ALA A 136 36.16 -13.35 -7.12
N GLU A 137 37.19 -14.15 -7.25
CA GLU A 137 37.39 -15.00 -8.43
C GLU A 137 36.44 -16.19 -8.45
N VAL A 138 36.02 -16.64 -7.28
CA VAL A 138 35.13 -17.81 -7.11
C VAL A 138 34.04 -17.55 -6.08
N LEU A 139 32.90 -18.21 -6.28
CA LEU A 139 31.82 -18.32 -5.29
C LEU A 139 32.19 -19.39 -4.27
N ARG A 140 31.95 -19.10 -2.99
CA ARG A 140 32.09 -20.06 -1.88
C ARG A 140 30.73 -20.22 -1.19
N PHE A 141 30.19 -21.42 -1.20
CA PHE A 141 28.94 -21.71 -0.49
C PHE A 141 28.92 -23.15 0.03
N SER A 142 28.06 -23.42 1.01
CA SER A 142 27.83 -24.75 1.53
C SER A 142 26.72 -25.45 0.75
N SER A 143 26.98 -26.65 0.27
CA SER A 143 25.97 -27.51 -0.36
C SER A 143 26.06 -28.91 0.26
N ARG A 144 24.97 -29.40 0.83
CA ARG A 144 24.88 -30.71 1.47
C ARG A 144 26.01 -30.96 2.51
N GLY A 145 26.31 -29.94 3.31
CA GLY A 145 27.37 -30.00 4.32
C GLY A 145 28.80 -29.90 3.79
N ARG A 146 29.00 -29.73 2.50
CA ARG A 146 30.34 -29.53 1.89
C ARG A 146 30.51 -28.12 1.38
N ILE A 147 31.71 -27.57 1.52
CA ILE A 147 32.07 -26.27 0.97
C ILE A 147 32.42 -26.46 -0.52
N VAL A 148 31.73 -25.72 -1.39
CA VAL A 148 31.92 -25.75 -2.84
C VAL A 148 32.51 -24.42 -3.29
N TYR A 149 33.51 -24.48 -4.17
CA TYR A 149 34.12 -23.35 -4.87
C TYR A 149 33.83 -23.47 -6.35
N THR A 150 33.26 -22.42 -6.98
CA THR A 150 32.96 -22.42 -8.42
C THR A 150 32.94 -20.99 -8.98
N ARG A 151 33.19 -20.85 -10.27
CA ARG A 151 33.12 -19.55 -10.95
C ARG A 151 31.68 -19.12 -11.32
N SER A 152 30.78 -20.09 -11.37
CA SER A 152 29.36 -19.78 -11.63
C SER A 152 28.47 -20.88 -11.08
N VAL A 153 27.22 -20.51 -10.73
CA VAL A 153 26.18 -21.42 -10.26
C VAL A 153 24.89 -21.15 -11.02
N ARG A 154 24.26 -22.18 -11.52
CA ARG A 154 22.91 -22.14 -12.06
C ARG A 154 21.92 -22.22 -10.90
N HIS A 155 21.29 -21.08 -10.59
CA HIS A 155 20.24 -21.02 -9.56
C HIS A 155 18.88 -21.30 -10.21
N PRO A 156 18.07 -22.25 -9.71
CA PRO A 156 16.78 -22.61 -10.32
C PRO A 156 15.69 -21.55 -10.13
N GLY A 157 16.00 -20.47 -9.42
CA GLY A 157 15.01 -19.48 -8.98
C GLY A 157 14.39 -19.86 -7.64
N THR A 158 13.52 -18.99 -7.14
CA THR A 158 12.77 -19.19 -5.91
C THR A 158 11.27 -19.11 -6.16
N LYS A 159 10.48 -19.93 -5.49
CA LYS A 159 9.02 -19.84 -5.55
C LYS A 159 8.57 -18.54 -4.86
N PRO A 160 7.54 -17.86 -5.40
CA PRO A 160 6.99 -16.67 -4.76
C PRO A 160 6.36 -17.00 -3.40
N ASN A 161 6.57 -16.12 -2.44
CA ASN A 161 5.89 -16.13 -1.15
C ASN A 161 5.23 -14.77 -0.95
N LYS A 162 3.97 -14.64 -1.35
CA LYS A 162 3.23 -13.38 -1.39
C LYS A 162 2.74 -12.94 -0.01
N PHE A 163 3.63 -12.95 0.98
CA PHE A 163 3.33 -12.69 2.39
C PHE A 163 2.63 -11.35 2.69
N LEU A 164 2.69 -10.37 1.80
CA LEU A 164 1.90 -9.13 1.92
C LEU A 164 0.57 -9.27 1.19
N ALA A 165 0.59 -9.66 -0.09
CA ALA A 165 -0.60 -9.69 -0.93
C ALA A 165 -1.64 -10.70 -0.42
N ASP A 166 -1.21 -11.87 0.03
CA ASP A 166 -2.09 -12.92 0.55
C ASP A 166 -2.86 -12.48 1.81
N ASN A 167 -2.34 -11.49 2.55
CA ASN A 167 -2.93 -11.02 3.80
C ASN A 167 -3.74 -9.72 3.64
N LEU A 168 -3.91 -9.21 2.41
CA LEU A 168 -4.69 -7.99 2.16
C LEU A 168 -6.19 -8.15 2.44
N TYR A 169 -6.72 -9.38 2.49
CA TYR A 169 -8.12 -9.64 2.86
C TYR A 169 -8.46 -9.15 4.28
N LEU A 170 -7.45 -8.97 5.16
CA LEU A 170 -7.62 -8.45 6.52
C LEU A 170 -7.98 -6.95 6.56
N ILE A 171 -7.98 -6.26 5.40
CA ILE A 171 -8.42 -4.86 5.28
C ILE A 171 -9.96 -4.76 5.30
N ARG A 172 -10.68 -5.83 4.95
CA ARG A 172 -12.14 -5.84 4.87
C ARG A 172 -12.80 -5.75 6.24
#